data_0e808d790b95bf0ecf81e299bfff02ea
#
_entry.id   0e808d790b95bf0ecf81e299bfff02ea
#
_cell.length_a   1.000
_cell.length_b   1.000
_cell.length_c   1.000
_cell.angle_alpha   90.00
_cell.angle_beta   90.00
_cell.angle_gamma   90.00
#
_symmetry.space_group_name_H-M   'P 1'
#
loop_
_entity.id
_entity.type
_entity.pdbx_description
1 polymer ?
#
loop_
_entity_poly.entity_id
_entity_poly.type
_entity_poly.pdbx_seq_one_letter_code
_entity_poly.pdbx_strand_id
1 'polypeptide(L)'
;KFNSIFIHVMKRKWITLALLGVLIFVPLYQLAKALAKLNHTIVIAGGPEKGLYHPIALSLSNVISRLGRRAMVRTTVGSLENLKLVAEGVADLALFQPGSRENLKAFAPKLLEQEAQWIDPDRLGHVAFVANLYSQPLHIVVRNGSGIESLVDLKGKVVNLGPELSADYPMSLLLLSRLDEELRDNHRNLPYAEL
;
A
#
# COMPACT_ATOMS: atom_id res chain seq x y z
N LYS A 1 -28.07 -2.66 -64.10
CA LYS A 1 -28.44 -3.76 -63.16
C LYS A 1 -27.23 -4.60 -62.70
N PHE A 2 -26.21 -4.82 -63.54
CA PHE A 2 -25.00 -5.61 -63.17
C PHE A 2 -24.15 -4.96 -62.05
N ASN A 3 -23.95 -3.64 -62.05
CA ASN A 3 -23.18 -2.94 -61.04
C ASN A 3 -23.77 -2.99 -59.63
N SER A 4 -25.08 -3.03 -59.50
CA SER A 4 -25.75 -3.08 -58.20
C SER A 4 -25.59 -4.45 -57.50
N ILE A 5 -25.62 -5.54 -58.25
CA ILE A 5 -25.43 -6.91 -57.74
C ILE A 5 -23.99 -7.10 -57.31
N PHE A 6 -23.02 -6.63 -58.09
CA PHE A 6 -21.58 -6.72 -57.76
C PHE A 6 -21.22 -5.98 -56.47
N ILE A 7 -21.75 -4.77 -56.26
CA ILE A 7 -21.54 -3.98 -55.04
C ILE A 7 -22.19 -4.69 -53.82
N HIS A 8 -23.33 -5.33 -53.98
CA HIS A 8 -23.97 -6.08 -52.87
C HIS A 8 -23.19 -7.33 -52.47
N VAL A 9 -22.66 -8.07 -53.42
CA VAL A 9 -21.82 -9.26 -53.18
C VAL A 9 -20.50 -8.87 -52.50
N MET A 10 -19.85 -7.79 -52.97
CA MET A 10 -18.65 -7.26 -52.33
C MET A 10 -18.91 -6.82 -50.90
N LYS A 11 -19.96 -6.03 -50.62
CA LYS A 11 -20.32 -5.62 -49.27
C LYS A 11 -20.57 -6.83 -48.33
N ARG A 12 -21.27 -7.86 -48.79
CA ARG A 12 -21.46 -9.10 -48.00
C ARG A 12 -20.15 -9.79 -47.69
N LYS A 13 -19.22 -9.91 -48.63
CA LYS A 13 -17.87 -10.50 -48.37
C LYS A 13 -17.11 -9.73 -47.32
N TRP A 14 -17.12 -8.40 -47.37
CA TRP A 14 -16.46 -7.55 -46.38
C TRP A 14 -17.10 -7.65 -44.99
N ILE A 15 -18.42 -7.72 -44.90
CA ILE A 15 -19.12 -7.93 -43.64
C ILE A 15 -18.78 -9.32 -43.05
N THR A 16 -18.75 -10.37 -43.90
CA THR A 16 -18.40 -11.72 -43.45
C THR A 16 -16.96 -11.76 -42.95
N LEU A 17 -16.03 -11.13 -43.66
CA LEU A 17 -14.62 -11.03 -43.24
C LEU A 17 -14.45 -10.26 -41.94
N ALA A 18 -15.19 -9.17 -41.77
CA ALA A 18 -15.19 -8.39 -40.53
C ALA A 18 -15.74 -9.20 -39.33
N LEU A 19 -16.86 -9.93 -39.54
CA LEU A 19 -17.43 -10.80 -38.50
C LEU A 19 -16.50 -11.97 -38.14
N LEU A 20 -15.82 -12.59 -39.11
CA LEU A 20 -14.80 -13.59 -38.90
C LEU A 20 -13.59 -13.02 -38.12
N GLY A 21 -13.19 -11.82 -38.48
CA GLY A 21 -12.15 -11.09 -37.73
C GLY A 21 -12.52 -10.91 -36.24
N VAL A 22 -13.73 -10.41 -35.97
CA VAL A 22 -14.21 -10.25 -34.59
C VAL A 22 -14.26 -11.59 -33.84
N LEU A 23 -14.76 -12.65 -34.49
CA LEU A 23 -14.85 -14.00 -33.91
C LEU A 23 -13.50 -14.59 -33.53
N ILE A 24 -12.43 -14.23 -34.23
CA ILE A 24 -11.06 -14.72 -33.96
C ILE A 24 -10.34 -13.78 -33.00
N PHE A 25 -10.37 -12.47 -33.25
CA PHE A 25 -9.59 -11.52 -32.47
C PHE A 25 -10.10 -11.30 -31.04
N VAL A 26 -11.42 -11.37 -30.82
CA VAL A 26 -11.98 -11.20 -29.46
C VAL A 26 -11.55 -12.33 -28.53
N PRO A 27 -11.70 -13.63 -28.87
CA PRO A 27 -11.21 -14.70 -27.99
C PRO A 27 -9.68 -14.72 -27.83
N LEU A 28 -8.93 -14.38 -28.89
CA LEU A 28 -7.49 -14.30 -28.82
C LEU A 28 -7.04 -13.16 -27.88
N TYR A 29 -7.68 -12.01 -27.94
CA TYR A 29 -7.45 -10.91 -27.00
C TYR A 29 -7.79 -11.29 -25.57
N GLN A 30 -8.91 -11.97 -25.35
CA GLN A 30 -9.32 -12.44 -24.02
C GLN A 30 -8.32 -13.48 -23.47
N LEU A 31 -7.86 -14.39 -24.32
CA LEU A 31 -6.83 -15.37 -23.96
C LEU A 31 -5.51 -14.69 -23.61
N ALA A 32 -5.05 -13.73 -24.41
CA ALA A 32 -3.84 -12.97 -24.15
C ALA A 32 -3.93 -12.20 -22.82
N LYS A 33 -5.09 -11.59 -22.54
CA LYS A 33 -5.37 -10.90 -21.27
C LYS A 33 -5.35 -11.86 -20.08
N ALA A 34 -5.94 -13.06 -20.23
CA ALA A 34 -5.94 -14.09 -19.19
C ALA A 34 -4.52 -14.61 -18.92
N LEU A 35 -3.71 -14.87 -19.96
CA LEU A 35 -2.33 -15.26 -19.84
C LEU A 35 -1.45 -14.19 -19.20
N ALA A 36 -1.65 -12.92 -19.56
CA ALA A 36 -0.95 -11.80 -18.94
C ALA A 36 -1.25 -11.71 -17.43
N LYS A 37 -2.52 -11.91 -17.04
CA LYS A 37 -2.93 -11.95 -15.64
C LYS A 37 -2.30 -13.12 -14.87
N LEU A 38 -2.17 -14.29 -15.49
CA LEU A 38 -1.50 -15.45 -14.89
C LEU A 38 0.01 -15.23 -14.71
N ASN A 39 0.63 -14.47 -15.60
CA ASN A 39 2.07 -14.17 -15.56
C ASN A 39 2.42 -12.98 -14.67
N HIS A 40 1.43 -12.22 -14.16
CA HIS A 40 1.66 -11.12 -13.25
C HIS A 40 2.28 -11.61 -11.93
N THR A 41 3.38 -10.99 -11.51
CA THR A 41 3.98 -11.24 -10.21
C THR A 41 3.30 -10.36 -9.17
N ILE A 42 2.70 -10.97 -8.16
CA ILE A 42 2.02 -10.25 -7.07
C ILE A 42 3.08 -9.59 -6.18
N VAL A 43 3.01 -8.27 -6.07
CA VAL A 43 3.92 -7.49 -5.23
C VAL A 43 3.24 -7.19 -3.89
N ILE A 44 3.91 -7.54 -2.79
CA ILE A 44 3.42 -7.32 -1.42
C ILE A 44 4.30 -6.28 -0.75
N ALA A 45 3.76 -5.12 -0.40
CA ALA A 45 4.44 -4.11 0.40
C ALA A 45 4.47 -4.57 1.87
N GLY A 46 5.68 -4.88 2.38
CA GLY A 46 5.89 -5.69 3.57
C GLY A 46 6.55 -4.98 4.76
N GLY A 47 6.74 -3.66 4.71
CA GLY A 47 7.41 -2.94 5.80
C GLY A 47 8.93 -3.20 5.87
N PRO A 48 9.61 -2.71 6.91
CA PRO A 48 11.05 -2.87 7.08
C PRO A 48 11.41 -4.33 7.41
N GLU A 49 12.58 -4.79 6.97
CA GLU A 49 13.05 -6.18 7.15
C GLU A 49 13.08 -6.63 8.62
N LYS A 50 13.44 -5.74 9.52
CA LYS A 50 13.47 -6.01 10.97
C LYS A 50 12.10 -5.83 11.66
N GLY A 51 11.07 -5.40 10.93
CA GLY A 51 9.72 -5.20 11.44
C GLY A 51 8.85 -6.45 11.31
N LEU A 52 7.74 -6.49 12.05
CA LEU A 52 6.81 -7.62 12.05
C LEU A 52 6.09 -7.82 10.71
N TYR A 53 5.88 -6.77 9.94
CA TYR A 53 5.21 -6.86 8.63
C TYR A 53 6.00 -7.72 7.64
N HIS A 54 7.33 -7.60 7.64
CA HIS A 54 8.16 -8.29 6.66
C HIS A 54 8.04 -9.83 6.70
N PRO A 55 8.19 -10.51 7.85
CA PRO A 55 8.01 -11.96 7.93
C PRO A 55 6.57 -12.40 7.60
N ILE A 56 5.55 -11.59 7.91
CA ILE A 56 4.17 -11.86 7.52
C ILE A 56 4.03 -11.77 5.99
N ALA A 57 4.57 -10.74 5.37
CA ALA A 57 4.57 -10.57 3.92
C ALA A 57 5.30 -11.72 3.21
N LEU A 58 6.45 -12.17 3.74
CA LEU A 58 7.16 -13.35 3.24
C LEU A 58 6.31 -14.61 3.33
N SER A 59 5.61 -14.81 4.46
CA SER A 59 4.70 -15.94 4.65
C SER A 59 3.55 -15.92 3.63
N LEU A 60 2.94 -14.75 3.40
CA LEU A 60 1.92 -14.57 2.36
C LEU A 60 2.47 -14.85 0.96
N SER A 61 3.66 -14.34 0.64
CA SER A 61 4.32 -14.60 -0.64
C SER A 61 4.54 -16.10 -0.87
N ASN A 62 4.98 -16.82 0.16
CA ASN A 62 5.16 -18.27 0.12
C ASN A 62 3.85 -19.03 -0.10
N VAL A 63 2.77 -18.63 0.57
CA VAL A 63 1.44 -19.23 0.38
C VAL A 63 0.95 -19.00 -1.05
N ILE A 64 1.03 -17.77 -1.55
CA ILE A 64 0.64 -17.40 -2.92
C ILE A 64 1.45 -18.21 -3.94
N SER A 65 2.75 -18.40 -3.68
CA SER A 65 3.63 -19.19 -4.56
C SER A 65 3.24 -20.68 -4.60
N ARG A 66 2.85 -21.24 -3.46
CA ARG A 66 2.32 -22.64 -3.39
C ARG A 66 0.99 -22.80 -4.14
N LEU A 67 0.22 -21.72 -4.28
CA LEU A 67 -1.01 -21.70 -5.09
C LEU A 67 -0.74 -21.49 -6.59
N GLY A 68 0.52 -21.60 -7.04
CA GLY A 68 0.91 -21.52 -8.44
C GLY A 68 0.98 -20.08 -9.00
N ARG A 69 1.02 -19.05 -8.13
CA ARG A 69 1.17 -17.66 -8.55
C ARG A 69 2.53 -17.14 -8.11
N ARG A 70 3.18 -16.33 -8.95
CA ARG A 70 4.42 -15.66 -8.55
C ARG A 70 4.10 -14.52 -7.58
N ALA A 71 4.84 -14.43 -6.48
CA ALA A 71 4.74 -13.35 -5.52
C ALA A 71 6.12 -12.92 -5.04
N MET A 72 6.26 -11.64 -4.71
CA MET A 72 7.47 -11.07 -4.14
C MET A 72 7.13 -10.04 -3.05
N VAL A 73 8.03 -9.88 -2.10
CA VAL A 73 7.91 -8.86 -1.06
C VAL A 73 8.77 -7.66 -1.42
N ARG A 74 8.19 -6.48 -1.29
CA ARG A 74 8.88 -5.21 -1.37
C ARG A 74 9.07 -4.65 0.03
N THR A 75 10.31 -4.42 0.43
CA THR A 75 10.66 -3.75 1.68
C THR A 75 10.26 -2.26 1.59
N THR A 76 9.71 -1.74 2.67
CA THR A 76 9.23 -0.37 2.81
C THR A 76 9.52 0.13 4.22
N VAL A 77 9.27 1.41 4.49
CA VAL A 77 9.43 1.96 5.85
C VAL A 77 8.22 1.71 6.75
N GLY A 78 7.06 1.32 6.18
CA GLY A 78 5.87 0.97 6.98
C GLY A 78 4.54 1.27 6.32
N SER A 79 3.49 1.43 7.15
CA SER A 79 2.08 1.46 6.74
C SER A 79 1.74 2.52 5.70
N LEU A 80 2.25 3.74 5.85
CA LEU A 80 1.89 4.83 4.94
C LEU A 80 2.52 4.64 3.56
N GLU A 81 3.80 4.24 3.51
CA GLU A 81 4.41 3.87 2.23
C GLU A 81 3.73 2.65 1.61
N ASN A 82 3.35 1.67 2.41
CA ASN A 82 2.62 0.49 1.95
C ASN A 82 1.29 0.87 1.29
N LEU A 83 0.51 1.76 1.93
CA LEU A 83 -0.74 2.27 1.39
C LEU A 83 -0.52 3.04 0.08
N LYS A 84 0.52 3.88 0.02
CA LYS A 84 0.92 4.61 -1.17
C LYS A 84 1.15 3.67 -2.35
N LEU A 85 1.98 2.66 -2.15
CA LEU A 85 2.34 1.72 -3.22
C LEU A 85 1.13 0.96 -3.79
N VAL A 86 0.14 0.62 -2.96
CA VAL A 86 -1.11 0.01 -3.44
C VAL A 86 -1.99 1.02 -4.15
N ALA A 87 -2.13 2.24 -3.63
CA ALA A 87 -2.91 3.29 -4.26
C ALA A 87 -2.37 3.69 -5.65
N GLU A 88 -1.06 3.62 -5.82
CA GLU A 88 -0.37 3.87 -7.10
C GLU A 88 -0.34 2.65 -8.03
N GLY A 89 -0.82 1.48 -7.59
CA GLY A 89 -0.77 0.24 -8.36
C GLY A 89 0.65 -0.34 -8.51
N VAL A 90 1.60 0.09 -7.69
CA VAL A 90 2.98 -0.43 -7.64
C VAL A 90 3.06 -1.73 -6.82
N ALA A 91 2.18 -1.87 -5.82
CA ALA A 91 1.98 -3.10 -5.09
C ALA A 91 0.52 -3.56 -5.22
N ASP A 92 0.31 -4.89 -5.21
CA ASP A 92 -1.02 -5.50 -5.26
C ASP A 92 -1.62 -5.69 -3.87
N LEU A 93 -0.76 -5.94 -2.88
CA LEU A 93 -1.13 -6.17 -1.49
C LEU A 93 -0.23 -5.33 -0.57
N ALA A 94 -0.76 -4.93 0.56
CA ALA A 94 -0.02 -4.20 1.57
C ALA A 94 -0.43 -4.60 2.99
N LEU A 95 0.53 -4.62 3.90
CA LEU A 95 0.27 -4.65 5.33
C LEU A 95 0.11 -3.21 5.82
N PHE A 96 -0.99 -2.94 6.52
CA PHE A 96 -1.37 -1.59 6.87
C PHE A 96 -2.02 -1.54 8.26
N GLN A 97 -1.71 -0.51 9.03
CA GLN A 97 -2.38 -0.22 10.30
C GLN A 97 -3.46 0.84 10.08
N PRO A 98 -4.74 0.53 10.31
CA PRO A 98 -5.83 1.50 10.21
C PRO A 98 -5.63 2.71 11.14
N GLY A 99 -6.13 3.87 10.73
CA GLY A 99 -6.03 5.11 11.50
C GLY A 99 -4.75 5.92 11.29
N SER A 100 -3.70 5.34 10.71
CA SER A 100 -2.43 6.03 10.49
C SER A 100 -2.57 7.30 9.63
N ARG A 101 -3.40 7.24 8.59
CA ARG A 101 -3.66 8.37 7.70
C ARG A 101 -4.44 9.49 8.40
N GLU A 102 -5.48 9.14 9.11
CA GLU A 102 -6.35 10.06 9.84
C GLU A 102 -5.56 10.78 10.94
N ASN A 103 -4.71 10.06 11.65
CA ASN A 103 -3.83 10.62 12.66
C ASN A 103 -2.77 11.54 12.03
N LEU A 104 -2.19 11.17 10.90
CA LEU A 104 -1.25 12.00 10.17
C LEU A 104 -1.92 13.33 9.73
N LYS A 105 -3.12 13.25 9.17
CA LYS A 105 -3.89 14.43 8.80
C LYS A 105 -4.16 15.37 9.98
N ALA A 106 -4.43 14.81 11.15
CA ALA A 106 -4.73 15.58 12.34
C ALA A 106 -3.50 16.23 12.99
N PHE A 107 -2.35 15.55 13.01
CA PHE A 107 -1.18 15.93 13.82
C PHE A 107 0.06 16.32 13.02
N ALA A 108 0.15 15.96 11.75
CA ALA A 108 1.25 16.33 10.86
C ALA A 108 0.77 16.75 9.46
N PRO A 109 -0.11 17.79 9.35
CA PRO A 109 -0.70 18.18 8.06
C PRO A 109 0.34 18.62 7.04
N LYS A 110 1.45 19.24 7.46
CA LYS A 110 2.55 19.66 6.57
C LYS A 110 3.24 18.47 5.90
N LEU A 111 3.47 17.39 6.67
CA LEU A 111 4.00 16.16 6.13
C LEU A 111 3.01 15.54 5.13
N LEU A 112 1.73 15.61 5.45
CA LEU A 112 0.67 15.19 4.56
C LEU A 112 0.68 15.98 3.24
N GLU A 113 0.86 17.28 3.27
CA GLU A 113 0.92 18.13 2.08
C GLU A 113 2.15 17.86 1.21
N GLN A 114 3.30 17.58 1.81
CA GLN A 114 4.57 17.32 1.11
C GLN A 114 4.62 15.93 0.50
N GLU A 115 4.18 14.92 1.25
CA GLU A 115 4.31 13.51 0.87
C GLU A 115 3.01 12.92 0.30
N ALA A 116 1.89 13.64 0.42
CA ALA A 116 0.55 13.07 0.33
C ALA A 116 -0.31 13.56 -0.83
N GLN A 117 0.25 14.11 -1.89
CA GLN A 117 -0.47 14.25 -3.17
C GLN A 117 -1.03 12.90 -3.66
N TRP A 118 -0.52 11.79 -3.10
CA TRP A 118 -0.97 10.44 -3.40
C TRP A 118 -2.14 9.97 -2.51
N ILE A 119 -2.46 10.66 -1.39
CA ILE A 119 -3.65 10.36 -0.57
C ILE A 119 -4.90 11.02 -1.19
N ASP A 120 -4.91 11.16 -2.49
CA ASP A 120 -6.10 11.53 -3.23
C ASP A 120 -7.23 10.52 -2.91
N PRO A 121 -8.41 10.99 -2.45
CA PRO A 121 -9.57 10.13 -2.21
C PRO A 121 -9.91 9.25 -3.41
N ASP A 122 -9.73 9.76 -4.63
CA ASP A 122 -10.02 9.01 -5.85
C ASP A 122 -9.08 7.82 -6.04
N ARG A 123 -7.78 7.98 -5.73
CA ARG A 123 -6.82 6.87 -5.77
C ARG A 123 -7.06 5.85 -4.67
N LEU A 124 -7.41 6.31 -3.47
CA LEU A 124 -7.76 5.43 -2.35
C LEU A 124 -9.08 4.70 -2.57
N GLY A 125 -9.98 5.22 -3.39
CA GLY A 125 -11.21 4.55 -3.79
C GLY A 125 -11.00 3.19 -4.47
N HIS A 126 -9.81 2.94 -4.99
CA HIS A 126 -9.42 1.64 -5.57
C HIS A 126 -8.78 0.67 -4.58
N VAL A 127 -8.50 1.12 -3.35
CA VAL A 127 -7.90 0.27 -2.29
C VAL A 127 -9.02 -0.39 -1.48
N ALA A 128 -8.98 -1.70 -1.38
CA ALA A 128 -9.95 -2.48 -0.60
C ALA A 128 -9.30 -3.12 0.61
N PHE A 129 -10.01 -3.13 1.74
CA PHE A 129 -9.63 -3.90 2.92
C PHE A 129 -9.94 -5.38 2.70
N VAL A 130 -8.97 -6.26 2.97
CA VAL A 130 -9.10 -7.71 2.74
C VAL A 130 -9.37 -8.43 4.06
N ALA A 131 -8.54 -8.25 5.07
CA ALA A 131 -8.66 -8.97 6.34
C ALA A 131 -7.92 -8.25 7.48
N ASN A 132 -8.41 -8.44 8.71
CA ASN A 132 -7.69 -8.10 9.92
C ASN A 132 -6.81 -9.30 10.33
N LEU A 133 -5.50 -9.10 10.46
CA LEU A 133 -4.56 -10.18 10.72
C LEU A 133 -4.25 -10.33 12.21
N TYR A 134 -4.01 -9.22 12.92
CA TYR A 134 -3.67 -9.23 14.35
C TYR A 134 -3.82 -7.83 14.96
N SER A 135 -3.85 -7.78 16.30
CA SER A 135 -3.81 -6.53 17.05
C SER A 135 -2.38 -6.07 17.25
N GLN A 136 -2.12 -4.79 17.06
CA GLN A 136 -0.79 -4.19 17.26
C GLN A 136 -0.87 -3.19 18.41
N PRO A 137 -0.49 -3.58 19.65
CA PRO A 137 -0.44 -2.66 20.77
C PRO A 137 0.73 -1.66 20.61
N LEU A 138 0.52 -0.44 21.04
CA LEU A 138 1.59 0.56 21.13
C LEU A 138 2.47 0.27 22.35
N HIS A 139 3.78 0.17 22.13
CA HIS A 139 4.78 0.01 23.17
C HIS A 139 5.62 1.27 23.29
N ILE A 140 5.82 1.72 24.53
CA ILE A 140 6.76 2.80 24.86
C ILE A 140 7.94 2.15 25.56
N VAL A 141 9.12 2.31 24.98
CA VAL A 141 10.35 1.70 25.48
C VAL A 141 11.28 2.81 26.00
N VAL A 142 11.79 2.63 27.19
CA VAL A 142 12.74 3.55 27.82
C VAL A 142 14.01 2.80 28.21
N ARG A 143 15.15 3.52 28.25
CA ARG A 143 16.40 2.94 28.72
C ARG A 143 16.28 2.63 30.20
N ASN A 144 16.75 1.46 30.60
CA ASN A 144 16.83 1.09 32.02
C ASN A 144 17.69 2.12 32.80
N GLY A 145 17.20 2.55 33.97
CA GLY A 145 17.82 3.59 34.79
C GLY A 145 17.66 5.02 34.24
N SER A 146 16.77 5.25 33.29
CA SER A 146 16.46 6.60 32.76
C SER A 146 15.71 7.49 33.74
N GLY A 147 15.11 6.93 34.79
CA GLY A 147 14.20 7.63 35.70
C GLY A 147 12.83 7.94 35.10
N ILE A 148 12.49 7.35 33.95
CA ILE A 148 11.16 7.46 33.30
C ILE A 148 10.35 6.27 33.74
N GLU A 149 9.34 6.48 34.58
CA GLU A 149 8.42 5.47 35.10
C GLU A 149 7.00 5.64 34.60
N SER A 150 6.68 6.84 34.07
CA SER A 150 5.38 7.19 33.58
C SER A 150 5.46 8.08 32.34
N LEU A 151 4.35 8.28 31.64
CA LEU A 151 4.26 9.17 30.47
C LEU A 151 4.56 10.65 30.81
N VAL A 152 4.26 11.07 32.04
CA VAL A 152 4.52 12.46 32.50
C VAL A 152 6.02 12.74 32.58
N ASP A 153 6.84 11.73 32.86
CA ASP A 153 8.31 11.85 32.96
C ASP A 153 8.99 12.05 31.61
N LEU A 154 8.22 11.92 30.52
CA LEU A 154 8.70 12.24 29.17
C LEU A 154 8.88 13.74 28.94
N LYS A 155 8.30 14.59 29.80
CA LYS A 155 8.42 16.05 29.67
C LYS A 155 9.88 16.48 29.65
N GLY A 156 10.26 17.29 28.64
CA GLY A 156 11.63 17.74 28.41
C GLY A 156 12.59 16.66 27.92
N LYS A 157 12.11 15.44 27.59
CA LYS A 157 12.92 14.38 26.99
C LYS A 157 12.79 14.37 25.49
N VAL A 158 13.83 13.89 24.81
CA VAL A 158 13.77 13.62 23.37
C VAL A 158 13.16 12.26 23.15
N VAL A 159 12.07 12.18 22.39
CA VAL A 159 11.35 10.94 22.09
C VAL A 159 11.54 10.60 20.61
N ASN A 160 11.84 9.33 20.31
CA ASN A 160 11.83 8.86 18.92
C ASN A 160 10.46 8.31 18.57
N LEU A 161 9.84 8.84 17.51
CA LEU A 161 8.50 8.48 17.06
C LEU A 161 8.50 7.47 15.90
N GLY A 162 9.67 7.05 15.46
CA GLY A 162 9.84 6.20 14.28
C GLY A 162 9.82 6.97 12.96
N PRO A 163 9.98 6.27 11.83
CA PRO A 163 9.99 6.87 10.50
C PRO A 163 8.67 7.55 10.15
N GLU A 164 8.72 8.69 9.47
CA GLU A 164 7.55 9.51 9.14
C GLU A 164 6.47 8.77 8.31
N LEU A 165 6.90 7.85 7.42
CA LEU A 165 5.98 7.04 6.61
C LEU A 165 5.61 5.70 7.28
N SER A 166 5.94 5.51 8.56
CA SER A 166 5.45 4.39 9.39
C SER A 166 4.06 4.69 9.96
N ALA A 167 3.43 3.69 10.59
CA ALA A 167 2.21 3.89 11.37
C ALA A 167 2.52 4.44 12.77
N ASP A 168 3.72 4.20 13.28
CA ASP A 168 4.10 4.55 14.65
C ASP A 168 4.22 6.06 14.81
N TYR A 169 4.72 6.76 13.78
CA TYR A 169 4.87 8.21 13.81
C TYR A 169 3.56 8.94 14.10
N PRO A 170 2.49 8.81 13.28
CA PRO A 170 1.24 9.52 13.54
C PRO A 170 0.52 9.03 14.80
N MET A 171 0.71 7.77 15.19
CA MET A 171 0.14 7.24 16.42
C MET A 171 0.84 7.83 17.65
N SER A 172 2.15 7.96 17.62
CA SER A 172 2.94 8.58 18.67
C SER A 172 2.65 10.07 18.80
N LEU A 173 2.49 10.78 17.68
CA LEU A 173 2.04 12.18 17.68
C LEU A 173 0.67 12.34 18.35
N LEU A 174 -0.27 11.43 18.06
CA LEU A 174 -1.58 11.42 18.72
C LEU A 174 -1.44 11.26 20.23
N LEU A 175 -0.61 10.33 20.69
CA LEU A 175 -0.37 10.12 22.11
C LEU A 175 0.25 11.36 22.76
N LEU A 176 1.34 11.88 22.20
CA LEU A 176 2.06 13.03 22.76
C LEU A 176 1.21 14.31 22.76
N SER A 177 0.38 14.54 21.76
CA SER A 177 -0.53 15.68 21.72
C SER A 177 -1.58 15.68 22.85
N ARG A 178 -1.83 14.50 23.43
CA ARG A 178 -2.74 14.36 24.59
C ARG A 178 -2.03 14.57 25.92
N LEU A 179 -0.71 14.49 25.95
CA LEU A 179 0.11 14.67 27.16
C LEU A 179 0.62 16.09 27.29
N ASP A 180 1.31 16.59 26.26
CA ASP A 180 1.94 17.92 26.28
C ASP A 180 2.33 18.33 24.85
N GLU A 181 2.02 19.57 24.45
CA GLU A 181 2.38 20.12 23.13
C GLU A 181 3.91 20.24 22.96
N GLU A 182 4.65 20.57 24.04
CA GLU A 182 6.11 20.66 24.01
C GLU A 182 6.75 19.31 23.69
N LEU A 183 6.21 18.20 24.20
CA LEU A 183 6.68 16.85 23.89
C LEU A 183 6.47 16.49 22.43
N ARG A 184 5.38 16.93 21.82
CA ARG A 184 5.11 16.74 20.41
C ARG A 184 6.20 17.38 19.54
N ASP A 185 6.70 18.54 19.94
CA ASP A 185 7.63 19.34 19.11
C ASP A 185 9.11 18.96 19.36
N ASN A 186 9.42 18.25 20.46
CA ASN A 186 10.76 17.76 20.79
C ASN A 186 10.91 16.26 20.53
N HIS A 187 10.90 15.87 19.26
CA HIS A 187 11.01 14.46 18.86
C HIS A 187 12.04 14.24 17.75
N ARG A 188 12.32 12.95 17.48
CA ARG A 188 13.14 12.45 16.38
C ARG A 188 12.36 11.42 15.56
N ASN A 189 12.77 11.25 14.31
CA ASN A 189 12.16 10.30 13.37
C ASN A 189 13.21 9.33 12.84
N LEU A 190 13.91 8.66 13.76
CA LEU A 190 14.96 7.72 13.41
C LEU A 190 14.39 6.40 12.87
N PRO A 191 15.04 5.79 11.90
CA PRO A 191 14.72 4.44 11.45
C PRO A 191 14.88 3.42 12.59
N TYR A 192 14.10 2.34 12.56
CA TYR A 192 14.18 1.27 13.55
C TYR A 192 15.56 0.61 13.65
N ALA A 193 16.37 0.70 12.60
CA ALA A 193 17.73 0.15 12.57
C ALA A 193 18.73 0.96 13.40
N GLU A 194 18.38 2.21 13.77
CA GLU A 194 19.23 3.13 14.54
C GLU A 194 18.82 3.24 16.00
N LEU A 195 17.87 2.40 16.44
CA LEU A 195 17.45 2.23 17.84
C LEU A 195 18.25 1.14 18.53
#